data_56f3f165d83459812ff0805571a811a8
#
_entry.id   56f3f165d83459812ff0805571a811a8
#
_cell.length_a   1.000
_cell.length_b   1.000
_cell.length_c   1.000
_cell.angle_alpha   90.00
_cell.angle_beta   90.00
_cell.angle_gamma   90.00
#
_symmetry.space_group_name_H-M   'P 1'
#
loop_
_entity.id
_entity.type
_entity.pdbx_description
1 polymer ?
#
loop_
_entity_poly.entity_id
_entity_poly.type
_entity_poly.pdbx_seq_one_letter_code
_entity_poly.pdbx_strand_id
1 'polypeptide(L)'
;MKAKLILLTVLATMLPALAMAQNTMRITYKDGTIQNVDITRVDSIIFVDMEPKPQDASITGDWMWGGLREGYYEVISFATGRTFTAEDCYFAYGYTNHTYGTYTYSGIQLNLFSNGIGYKRMNRWFVTYLSDNELEVMTQMGSFTYYRLQPETIRLKAWKDRLACEEGEVWSFADLTTAGIEDGQLVGLQPGTTYVQKLNTADNTTKAYKVEVVE
;
A
#
# COMPACT_ATOMS: atom_id res chain seq x y z
N MET A 1 57.36 -33.08 11.32
CA MET A 1 56.91 -31.89 12.07
C MET A 1 56.84 -30.60 11.23
N LYS A 2 57.70 -30.37 10.22
CA LYS A 2 57.71 -29.12 9.43
C LYS A 2 56.45 -28.91 8.53
N ALA A 3 55.87 -29.97 7.99
CA ALA A 3 54.69 -29.87 7.10
C ALA A 3 53.37 -29.46 7.84
N LYS A 4 53.22 -29.88 9.10
CA LYS A 4 52.05 -29.50 9.93
C LYS A 4 52.07 -28.02 10.34
N LEU A 5 53.29 -27.45 10.50
CA LEU A 5 53.43 -26.04 10.87
C LEU A 5 53.09 -25.12 9.71
N ILE A 6 53.49 -25.51 8.49
CA ILE A 6 53.18 -24.73 7.26
C ILE A 6 51.67 -24.73 6.99
N LEU A 7 50.98 -25.88 7.17
CA LEU A 7 49.54 -25.95 6.99
C LEU A 7 48.79 -25.07 7.98
N LEU A 8 49.24 -25.03 9.24
CA LEU A 8 48.60 -24.21 10.27
C LEU A 8 48.80 -22.70 9.99
N THR A 9 49.96 -22.31 9.46
CA THR A 9 50.25 -20.92 9.12
C THR A 9 49.44 -20.44 7.92
N VAL A 10 49.25 -21.30 6.90
CA VAL A 10 48.44 -20.98 5.74
C VAL A 10 46.95 -20.88 6.14
N LEU A 11 46.46 -21.75 7.02
CA LEU A 11 45.09 -21.69 7.53
C LEU A 11 44.88 -20.43 8.38
N ALA A 12 45.86 -20.03 9.21
CA ALA A 12 45.74 -18.82 10.04
C ALA A 12 45.80 -17.51 9.22
N THR A 13 46.47 -17.51 8.06
CA THR A 13 46.49 -16.35 7.17
C THR A 13 45.25 -16.26 6.26
N MET A 14 44.54 -17.37 6.02
CA MET A 14 43.28 -17.37 5.26
C MET A 14 42.03 -16.98 6.10
N LEU A 15 42.09 -17.22 7.40
CA LEU A 15 40.96 -16.87 8.30
C LEU A 15 40.62 -15.36 8.34
N PRO A 16 41.59 -14.42 8.37
CA PRO A 16 41.24 -13.01 8.33
C PRO A 16 40.74 -12.53 6.95
N ALA A 17 41.08 -13.23 5.86
CA ALA A 17 40.57 -12.89 4.52
C ALA A 17 39.11 -13.33 4.32
N LEU A 18 38.64 -14.35 5.06
CA LEU A 18 37.25 -14.77 5.08
C LEU A 18 36.38 -13.94 6.04
N ALA A 19 37.01 -13.20 6.97
CA ALA A 19 36.29 -12.36 7.94
C ALA A 19 36.13 -10.90 7.47
N MET A 20 36.66 -10.51 6.33
CA MET A 20 36.28 -9.27 5.67
C MET A 20 34.93 -9.50 5.01
N ALA A 21 33.87 -9.39 5.78
CA ALA A 21 32.52 -9.24 5.23
C ALA A 21 32.63 -8.12 4.18
N GLN A 22 32.37 -8.47 2.92
CA GLN A 22 32.37 -7.46 1.86
C GLN A 22 31.18 -6.54 2.13
N ASN A 23 31.43 -5.41 2.74
CA ASN A 23 30.42 -4.37 3.00
C ASN A 23 30.06 -3.61 1.71
N THR A 24 30.37 -4.20 0.55
CA THR A 24 30.17 -3.56 -0.74
C THR A 24 29.36 -4.46 -1.66
N MET A 25 28.21 -4.00 -2.11
CA MET A 25 27.45 -4.58 -3.19
C MET A 25 27.91 -3.99 -4.52
N ARG A 26 28.26 -4.85 -5.48
CA ARG A 26 28.61 -4.46 -6.83
C ARG A 26 27.40 -4.60 -7.77
N ILE A 27 26.98 -3.49 -8.33
CA ILE A 27 25.92 -3.44 -9.34
C ILE A 27 26.60 -3.31 -10.71
N THR A 28 26.35 -4.26 -11.62
CA THR A 28 26.81 -4.18 -12.99
C THR A 28 25.61 -3.92 -13.88
N TYR A 29 25.61 -2.81 -14.61
CA TYR A 29 24.57 -2.43 -15.55
C TYR A 29 24.74 -3.14 -16.88
N LYS A 30 23.66 -3.22 -17.68
CA LYS A 30 23.68 -3.86 -19.01
C LYS A 30 24.62 -3.17 -20.02
N ASP A 31 24.90 -1.89 -19.80
CA ASP A 31 25.88 -1.09 -20.58
C ASP A 31 27.33 -1.31 -20.16
N GLY A 32 27.58 -2.19 -19.17
CA GLY A 32 28.90 -2.50 -18.63
C GLY A 32 29.35 -1.54 -17.53
N THR A 33 28.58 -0.52 -17.17
CA THR A 33 28.90 0.36 -16.04
C THR A 33 28.84 -0.42 -14.72
N ILE A 34 29.75 -0.09 -13.79
CA ILE A 34 29.84 -0.73 -12.48
C ILE A 34 29.67 0.33 -11.40
N GLN A 35 28.75 0.05 -10.47
CA GLN A 35 28.55 0.83 -9.25
C GLN A 35 28.83 -0.03 -8.03
N ASN A 36 29.68 0.46 -7.12
CA ASN A 36 29.90 -0.14 -5.83
C ASN A 36 29.11 0.63 -4.76
N VAL A 37 28.32 -0.09 -3.98
CA VAL A 37 27.45 0.47 -2.94
C VAL A 37 27.89 -0.11 -1.60
N ASP A 38 28.18 0.74 -0.64
CA ASP A 38 28.46 0.34 0.74
C ASP A 38 27.17 -0.14 1.40
N ILE A 39 27.06 -1.46 1.62
CA ILE A 39 25.85 -2.09 2.17
C ILE A 39 25.59 -1.73 3.63
N THR A 40 26.59 -1.23 4.36
CA THR A 40 26.38 -0.76 5.74
C THR A 40 25.50 0.49 5.81
N ARG A 41 25.33 1.19 4.68
CA ARG A 41 24.51 2.39 4.53
C ARG A 41 23.19 2.13 3.79
N VAL A 42 22.94 0.86 3.45
CA VAL A 42 21.73 0.44 2.72
C VAL A 42 20.75 -0.13 3.74
N ASP A 43 19.61 0.53 3.88
CA ASP A 43 18.53 0.08 4.75
C ASP A 43 17.69 -1.01 4.08
N SER A 44 17.44 -0.87 2.78
CA SER A 44 16.69 -1.85 2.00
C SER A 44 17.08 -1.79 0.51
N ILE A 45 16.96 -2.92 -0.20
CA ILE A 45 17.09 -3.02 -1.65
C ILE A 45 15.76 -3.50 -2.18
N ILE A 46 15.13 -2.65 -3.00
CA ILE A 46 13.84 -2.95 -3.63
C ILE A 46 14.07 -3.01 -5.13
N PHE A 47 13.75 -4.15 -5.74
CA PHE A 47 13.73 -4.31 -7.19
C PHE A 47 12.32 -3.95 -7.67
N VAL A 48 12.20 -2.83 -8.35
CA VAL A 48 10.95 -2.39 -8.96
C VAL A 48 11.09 -2.60 -10.45
N ASP A 49 10.20 -3.38 -11.04
CA ASP A 49 10.11 -3.50 -12.50
C ASP A 49 9.43 -2.22 -13.02
N MET A 50 10.27 -1.24 -13.35
CA MET A 50 9.82 0.07 -13.81
C MET A 50 9.77 0.10 -15.33
N GLU A 51 8.88 -0.66 -15.94
CA GLU A 51 8.40 -0.23 -17.24
C GLU A 51 7.64 1.08 -17.05
N PRO A 52 8.01 2.16 -17.73
CA PRO A 52 7.27 3.41 -17.64
C PRO A 52 5.89 3.19 -18.21
N LYS A 53 4.93 2.86 -17.35
CA LYS A 53 3.52 2.89 -17.72
C LYS A 53 3.11 4.36 -17.88
N PRO A 54 2.15 4.68 -18.77
CA PRO A 54 1.74 6.05 -19.03
C PRO A 54 1.39 6.75 -17.72
N GLN A 55 2.15 7.80 -17.37
CA GLN A 55 2.01 8.55 -16.12
C GLN A 55 1.04 9.74 -16.26
N ASP A 56 -0.01 9.59 -17.05
CA ASP A 56 -1.03 10.63 -17.19
C ASP A 56 -2.02 10.66 -16.02
N ALA A 57 -2.04 9.58 -15.22
CA ALA A 57 -2.92 9.49 -14.06
C ALA A 57 -2.40 10.32 -12.88
N SER A 58 -3.32 11.04 -12.24
CA SER A 58 -3.01 11.84 -11.05
C SER A 58 -3.13 11.01 -9.78
N ILE A 59 -2.14 11.16 -8.87
CA ILE A 59 -2.26 10.59 -7.54
C ILE A 59 -3.34 11.29 -6.69
N THR A 60 -3.72 12.53 -7.07
CA THR A 60 -4.73 13.31 -6.37
C THR A 60 -6.08 12.62 -6.39
N GLY A 61 -6.76 12.58 -5.25
CA GLY A 61 -8.06 11.95 -5.06
C GLY A 61 -8.07 11.03 -3.85
N ASP A 62 -9.15 10.30 -3.71
CA ASP A 62 -9.41 9.41 -2.58
C ASP A 62 -9.15 7.97 -2.99
N TRP A 63 -8.42 7.25 -2.17
CA TRP A 63 -7.97 5.90 -2.43
C TRP A 63 -8.26 5.00 -1.25
N MET A 64 -8.70 3.79 -1.50
CA MET A 64 -9.04 2.80 -0.48
C MET A 64 -8.25 1.51 -0.67
N TRP A 65 -7.71 1.00 0.41
CA TRP A 65 -7.12 -0.35 0.50
C TRP A 65 -7.71 -1.12 1.68
N GLY A 66 -7.76 -2.45 1.53
CA GLY A 66 -8.16 -3.37 2.59
C GLY A 66 -9.67 -3.49 2.76
N GLY A 67 -10.05 -4.17 3.81
CA GLY A 67 -11.43 -4.46 4.17
C GLY A 67 -11.49 -5.53 5.27
N LEU A 68 -12.68 -6.11 5.51
CA LEU A 68 -12.88 -7.13 6.55
C LEU A 68 -12.01 -8.38 6.36
N ARG A 69 -11.73 -8.77 5.12
CA ARG A 69 -10.90 -9.92 4.81
C ARG A 69 -9.46 -9.73 5.32
N GLU A 70 -8.93 -8.52 5.18
CA GLU A 70 -7.60 -8.13 5.61
C GLU A 70 -7.54 -7.81 7.12
N GLY A 71 -8.70 -7.65 7.78
CA GLY A 71 -8.81 -7.24 9.18
C GLY A 71 -8.42 -5.78 9.42
N TYR A 72 -8.32 -4.99 8.35
CA TYR A 72 -7.86 -3.62 8.33
C TYR A 72 -8.31 -2.92 7.06
N TYR A 73 -8.65 -1.62 7.14
CA TYR A 73 -8.77 -0.78 5.95
C TYR A 73 -8.05 0.55 6.14
N GLU A 74 -7.70 1.17 5.03
CA GLU A 74 -7.19 2.54 4.98
C GLU A 74 -7.86 3.28 3.81
N VAL A 75 -8.30 4.49 4.09
CA VAL A 75 -8.72 5.46 3.08
C VAL A 75 -7.79 6.65 3.15
N ILE A 76 -7.08 6.94 2.07
CA ILE A 76 -6.15 8.04 1.97
C ILE A 76 -6.58 9.01 0.89
N SER A 77 -6.60 10.30 1.21
CA SER A 77 -7.01 11.38 0.33
C SER A 77 -5.82 12.29 0.04
N PHE A 78 -5.43 12.40 -1.22
CA PHE A 78 -4.38 13.30 -1.69
C PHE A 78 -4.98 14.54 -2.34
N ALA A 79 -4.73 15.71 -1.75
CA ALA A 79 -5.19 16.99 -2.28
C ALA A 79 -4.15 17.62 -3.22
N THR A 80 -4.60 18.48 -4.15
CA THR A 80 -3.75 19.22 -5.09
C THR A 80 -2.74 20.12 -4.40
N GLY A 81 -3.01 20.59 -3.18
CA GLY A 81 -2.11 21.37 -2.33
C GLY A 81 -0.98 20.57 -1.68
N ARG A 82 -0.74 19.32 -2.10
CA ARG A 82 0.26 18.41 -1.53
C ARG A 82 0.02 18.11 -0.04
N THR A 83 -1.22 18.17 0.40
CA THR A 83 -1.67 17.69 1.71
C THR A 83 -2.38 16.36 1.54
N PHE A 84 -2.33 15.52 2.57
CA PHE A 84 -3.09 14.30 2.62
C PHE A 84 -3.82 14.16 3.96
N THR A 85 -4.90 13.41 3.94
CA THR A 85 -5.56 12.85 5.11
C THR A 85 -5.67 11.34 4.94
N ALA A 86 -5.57 10.60 6.02
CA ALA A 86 -5.81 9.17 6.01
C ALA A 86 -6.69 8.79 7.19
N GLU A 87 -7.62 7.89 6.94
CA GLU A 87 -8.43 7.21 7.93
C GLU A 87 -8.09 5.73 7.85
N ASP A 88 -7.67 5.14 8.96
CA ASP A 88 -7.35 3.73 9.04
C ASP A 88 -8.01 3.08 10.26
N CYS A 89 -8.47 1.85 10.10
CA CYS A 89 -9.12 1.08 11.13
C CYS A 89 -8.60 -0.35 11.20
N TYR A 90 -8.15 -0.74 12.38
CA TYR A 90 -7.84 -2.13 12.73
C TYR A 90 -9.04 -2.75 13.45
N PHE A 91 -9.71 -3.69 12.81
CA PHE A 91 -10.95 -4.28 13.36
C PHE A 91 -10.73 -4.98 14.70
N ALA A 92 -9.56 -5.60 14.89
CA ALA A 92 -9.22 -6.26 16.15
C ALA A 92 -9.22 -5.33 17.36
N TYR A 93 -9.00 -4.04 17.14
CA TYR A 93 -8.91 -3.03 18.20
C TYR A 93 -10.14 -2.13 18.27
N GLY A 94 -11.00 -2.16 17.26
CA GLY A 94 -12.27 -1.42 17.23
C GLY A 94 -12.15 0.10 17.26
N TYR A 95 -11.00 0.65 16.81
CA TYR A 95 -10.81 2.10 16.74
C TYR A 95 -10.34 2.53 15.35
N THR A 96 -10.71 3.74 14.99
CA THR A 96 -10.32 4.41 13.76
C THR A 96 -9.29 5.49 14.06
N ASN A 97 -8.18 5.47 13.36
CA ASN A 97 -7.18 6.53 13.39
C ASN A 97 -7.43 7.52 12.28
N HIS A 98 -7.12 8.79 12.59
CA HIS A 98 -7.07 9.84 11.58
C HIS A 98 -5.68 10.45 11.53
N THR A 99 -5.07 10.42 10.36
CA THR A 99 -3.74 10.97 10.10
C THR A 99 -3.86 12.08 9.05
N TYR A 100 -3.06 13.10 9.18
CA TYR A 100 -2.97 14.18 8.20
C TYR A 100 -1.54 14.66 8.05
N GLY A 101 -1.24 15.29 6.92
CA GLY A 101 0.11 15.78 6.68
C GLY A 101 0.30 16.36 5.29
N THR A 102 1.55 16.33 4.86
CA THR A 102 1.95 16.75 3.52
C THR A 102 2.61 15.59 2.79
N TYR A 103 2.61 15.64 1.47
CA TYR A 103 3.28 14.63 0.66
C TYR A 103 4.14 15.25 -0.44
N THR A 104 5.13 14.49 -0.91
CA THR A 104 5.84 14.74 -2.16
C THR A 104 5.72 13.52 -3.06
N TYR A 105 5.51 13.74 -4.34
CA TYR A 105 5.42 12.69 -5.34
C TYR A 105 6.26 13.03 -6.56
N SER A 106 7.11 12.09 -6.98
CA SER A 106 8.05 12.24 -8.10
C SER A 106 7.73 11.31 -9.28
N GLY A 107 6.53 10.73 -9.32
CA GLY A 107 6.15 9.72 -10.30
C GLY A 107 6.48 8.28 -9.88
N ILE A 108 7.51 8.08 -9.06
CA ILE A 108 7.94 6.77 -8.56
C ILE A 108 7.90 6.74 -7.03
N GLN A 109 8.40 7.80 -6.42
CA GLN A 109 8.52 7.87 -4.95
C GLN A 109 7.48 8.82 -4.39
N LEU A 110 6.71 8.31 -3.44
CA LEU A 110 5.72 9.03 -2.65
C LEU A 110 6.20 9.07 -1.20
N ASN A 111 6.49 10.26 -0.71
CA ASN A 111 6.86 10.46 0.69
C ASN A 111 5.70 11.12 1.42
N LEU A 112 5.24 10.50 2.51
CA LEU A 112 4.20 11.00 3.38
C LEU A 112 4.83 11.54 4.66
N PHE A 113 4.59 12.81 4.97
CA PHE A 113 5.07 13.47 6.17
C PHE A 113 3.87 13.73 7.08
N SER A 114 3.55 12.77 7.94
CA SER A 114 2.41 12.87 8.86
C SER A 114 2.75 13.71 10.08
N ASN A 115 1.77 14.49 10.52
CA ASN A 115 1.78 15.22 11.77
C ASN A 115 1.08 14.37 12.83
N GLY A 116 1.85 13.60 13.62
CA GLY A 116 1.34 12.90 14.79
C GLY A 116 1.43 13.76 16.05
N ILE A 117 0.74 13.35 17.11
CA ILE A 117 0.86 14.00 18.43
C ILE A 117 2.29 13.79 18.94
N GLY A 118 3.09 14.85 18.92
CA GLY A 118 4.44 14.88 19.48
C GLY A 118 5.58 14.43 18.59
N TYR A 119 5.33 13.93 17.36
CA TYR A 119 6.40 13.57 16.39
C TYR A 119 5.92 13.63 14.95
N LYS A 120 6.86 13.88 14.04
CA LYS A 120 6.64 13.76 12.59
C LYS A 120 7.12 12.40 12.14
N ARG A 121 6.29 11.66 11.44
CA ARG A 121 6.68 10.43 10.74
C ARG A 121 6.83 10.69 9.27
N MET A 122 7.83 10.08 8.69
CA MET A 122 7.98 9.99 7.25
C MET A 122 7.80 8.53 6.82
N ASN A 123 6.77 8.29 6.03
CA ASN A 123 6.59 7.01 5.35
C ASN A 123 6.99 7.18 3.89
N ARG A 124 7.81 6.28 3.41
CA ARG A 124 8.25 6.25 2.01
C ARG A 124 7.57 5.08 1.32
N TRP A 125 6.86 5.40 0.25
CA TRP A 125 6.21 4.44 -0.62
C TRP A 125 6.83 4.53 -2.01
N PHE A 126 6.98 3.40 -2.67
CA PHE A 126 7.35 3.34 -4.07
C PHE A 126 6.10 3.01 -4.87
N VAL A 127 5.72 3.90 -5.77
CA VAL A 127 4.58 3.71 -6.67
C VAL A 127 5.04 2.81 -7.81
N THR A 128 4.52 1.59 -7.84
CA THR A 128 4.85 0.58 -8.86
C THR A 128 3.88 0.63 -10.03
N TYR A 129 2.66 1.10 -9.77
CA TYR A 129 1.64 1.33 -10.79
C TYR A 129 0.70 2.46 -10.37
N LEU A 130 0.28 3.26 -11.33
CA LEU A 130 -0.74 4.32 -11.15
C LEU A 130 -1.60 4.41 -12.41
N SER A 131 -2.90 4.30 -12.24
CA SER A 131 -3.93 4.51 -13.26
C SER A 131 -5.03 5.41 -12.70
N ASP A 132 -6.07 5.63 -13.47
CA ASP A 132 -7.24 6.38 -12.98
C ASP A 132 -7.98 5.66 -11.85
N ASN A 133 -7.86 4.33 -11.75
CA ASN A 133 -8.61 3.52 -10.78
C ASN A 133 -7.74 2.79 -9.76
N GLU A 134 -6.43 2.62 -10.04
CA GLU A 134 -5.55 1.80 -9.21
C GLU A 134 -4.24 2.53 -8.90
N LEU A 135 -3.81 2.41 -7.66
CA LEU A 135 -2.52 2.87 -7.14
C LEU A 135 -1.85 1.69 -6.44
N GLU A 136 -0.83 1.13 -7.07
CA GLU A 136 0.01 0.11 -6.42
C GLU A 136 1.22 0.77 -5.79
N VAL A 137 1.45 0.44 -4.53
CA VAL A 137 2.60 0.93 -3.78
C VAL A 137 3.34 -0.21 -3.11
N MET A 138 4.65 -0.08 -3.05
CA MET A 138 5.53 -0.93 -2.26
C MET A 138 6.04 -0.14 -1.06
N THR A 139 5.95 -0.73 0.11
CA THR A 139 6.42 -0.19 1.38
C THR A 139 7.36 -1.17 2.07
N GLN A 140 7.88 -0.84 3.23
CA GLN A 140 8.63 -1.79 4.07
C GLN A 140 7.78 -2.98 4.55
N MET A 141 6.45 -2.82 4.57
CA MET A 141 5.51 -3.85 5.03
C MET A 141 5.02 -4.77 3.91
N GLY A 142 5.30 -4.45 2.64
CA GLY A 142 4.86 -5.19 1.47
C GLY A 142 4.27 -4.31 0.38
N SER A 143 3.61 -4.96 -0.58
CA SER A 143 2.92 -4.30 -1.69
C SER A 143 1.42 -4.20 -1.39
N PHE A 144 0.83 -3.05 -1.74
CA PHE A 144 -0.57 -2.74 -1.49
C PHE A 144 -1.18 -2.14 -2.76
N THR A 145 -2.38 -2.57 -3.10
CA THR A 145 -3.15 -2.01 -4.22
C THR A 145 -4.33 -1.22 -3.66
N TYR A 146 -4.30 0.07 -3.85
CA TYR A 146 -5.39 0.98 -3.51
C TYR A 146 -6.28 1.17 -4.73
N TYR A 147 -7.58 1.22 -4.50
CA TYR A 147 -8.58 1.51 -5.52
C TYR A 147 -9.16 2.90 -5.31
N ARG A 148 -9.30 3.65 -6.40
CA ARG A 148 -9.85 5.01 -6.33
C ARG A 148 -11.31 4.97 -5.90
N LEU A 149 -11.65 5.76 -4.89
CA LEU A 149 -13.06 5.97 -4.53
C LEU A 149 -13.77 6.68 -5.67
N GLN A 150 -14.88 6.10 -6.09
CA GLN A 150 -15.73 6.71 -7.09
C GLN A 150 -16.36 8.00 -6.53
N PRO A 151 -16.57 9.02 -7.36
CA PRO A 151 -17.12 10.30 -6.91
C PRO A 151 -18.57 10.17 -6.41
N GLU A 152 -19.30 9.15 -6.88
CA GLU A 152 -20.66 8.88 -6.44
C GLU A 152 -20.66 8.19 -5.08
N THR A 153 -21.38 8.79 -4.14
CA THR A 153 -21.67 8.15 -2.85
C THR A 153 -22.94 7.33 -2.98
N ILE A 154 -22.87 6.06 -2.61
CA ILE A 154 -24.06 5.21 -2.50
C ILE A 154 -24.80 5.62 -1.22
N ARG A 155 -26.03 6.11 -1.35
CA ARG A 155 -26.88 6.51 -0.22
C ARG A 155 -28.02 5.54 -0.05
N LEU A 156 -28.20 5.01 1.16
CA LEU A 156 -29.23 4.06 1.51
C LEU A 156 -29.95 4.51 2.80
N LYS A 157 -31.25 4.29 2.86
CA LYS A 157 -31.98 4.37 4.13
C LYS A 157 -31.88 3.03 4.85
N ALA A 158 -31.58 3.09 6.14
CA ALA A 158 -31.45 1.90 6.98
C ALA A 158 -32.67 1.00 6.85
N TRP A 159 -32.46 -0.27 6.52
CA TRP A 159 -33.46 -1.34 6.38
C TRP A 159 -34.55 -1.10 5.30
N LYS A 160 -34.49 0.00 4.57
CA LYS A 160 -35.51 0.36 3.57
C LYS A 160 -35.00 0.25 2.14
N ASP A 161 -33.86 0.82 1.85
CA ASP A 161 -33.33 0.86 0.50
C ASP A 161 -32.43 -0.38 0.25
N ARG A 162 -32.58 -0.94 -0.94
CA ARG A 162 -31.84 -2.09 -1.43
C ARG A 162 -31.32 -1.82 -2.83
N LEU A 163 -30.05 -2.07 -3.06
CA LEU A 163 -29.42 -1.96 -4.37
C LEU A 163 -29.06 -3.36 -4.84
N ALA A 164 -29.62 -3.78 -5.97
CA ALA A 164 -29.33 -5.09 -6.55
C ALA A 164 -27.84 -5.19 -6.91
N CYS A 165 -27.20 -6.29 -6.53
CA CYS A 165 -25.88 -6.65 -6.99
C CYS A 165 -26.00 -7.38 -8.33
N GLU A 166 -25.17 -7.03 -9.30
CA GLU A 166 -25.17 -7.68 -10.60
C GLU A 166 -24.50 -9.06 -10.52
N GLU A 167 -24.88 -9.96 -11.44
CA GLU A 167 -24.22 -11.27 -11.54
C GLU A 167 -22.72 -11.09 -11.85
N GLY A 168 -21.87 -11.82 -11.12
CA GLY A 168 -20.42 -11.71 -11.25
C GLY A 168 -19.79 -10.57 -10.44
N GLU A 169 -20.56 -9.83 -9.64
CA GLU A 169 -20.00 -8.87 -8.70
C GLU A 169 -19.70 -9.50 -7.34
N VAL A 170 -18.50 -9.24 -6.82
CA VAL A 170 -18.10 -9.61 -5.46
C VAL A 170 -17.88 -8.34 -4.65
N TRP A 171 -18.59 -8.21 -3.54
CA TRP A 171 -18.54 -7.05 -2.67
C TRP A 171 -17.73 -7.34 -1.42
N SER A 172 -16.81 -6.43 -1.09
CA SER A 172 -16.01 -6.45 0.14
C SER A 172 -16.25 -5.16 0.91
N PHE A 173 -16.39 -5.25 2.22
CA PHE A 173 -16.81 -4.16 3.09
C PHE A 173 -15.67 -3.78 4.05
N ALA A 174 -15.54 -2.48 4.34
CA ALA A 174 -14.73 -2.01 5.45
C ALA A 174 -15.42 -2.28 6.81
N ASP A 175 -16.77 -2.22 6.84
CA ASP A 175 -17.56 -2.44 8.05
C ASP A 175 -18.91 -3.04 7.69
N LEU A 176 -19.28 -4.16 8.34
CA LEU A 176 -20.56 -4.83 8.15
C LEU A 176 -21.66 -4.35 9.13
N THR A 177 -21.37 -3.43 10.04
CA THR A 177 -22.41 -2.89 10.93
C THR A 177 -23.23 -1.82 10.23
N THR A 178 -22.61 -1.07 9.32
CA THR A 178 -23.26 0.03 8.58
C THR A 178 -23.98 -0.47 7.34
N ALA A 179 -23.37 -1.36 6.56
CA ALA A 179 -23.96 -1.93 5.34
C ALA A 179 -23.52 -3.38 5.13
N GLY A 180 -24.30 -4.15 4.37
CA GLY A 180 -24.01 -5.55 4.08
C GLY A 180 -24.73 -6.05 2.85
N ILE A 181 -24.58 -7.34 2.52
CA ILE A 181 -25.32 -8.02 1.46
C ILE A 181 -26.38 -8.93 2.09
N GLU A 182 -27.62 -8.75 1.69
CA GLU A 182 -28.75 -9.63 2.00
C GLU A 182 -29.48 -10.01 0.71
N ASP A 183 -29.67 -11.29 0.48
CA ASP A 183 -30.38 -11.82 -0.71
C ASP A 183 -29.85 -11.27 -2.05
N GLY A 184 -28.51 -11.10 -2.17
CA GLY A 184 -27.86 -10.57 -3.36
C GLY A 184 -28.09 -9.06 -3.56
N GLN A 185 -28.43 -8.33 -2.50
CA GLN A 185 -28.66 -6.88 -2.54
C GLN A 185 -27.82 -6.19 -1.48
N LEU A 186 -27.23 -5.05 -1.83
CA LEU A 186 -26.60 -4.14 -0.88
C LEU A 186 -27.69 -3.45 -0.07
N VAL A 187 -27.60 -3.56 1.25
CA VAL A 187 -28.56 -2.99 2.21
C VAL A 187 -27.85 -2.10 3.23
N GLY A 188 -28.49 -1.00 3.60
CA GLY A 188 -28.10 -0.19 4.74
C GLY A 188 -28.63 -0.82 6.03
N LEU A 189 -27.75 -1.06 7.01
CA LEU A 189 -28.10 -1.69 8.29
C LEU A 189 -28.26 -0.69 9.41
N GLN A 190 -27.30 0.18 9.61
CA GLN A 190 -27.32 1.23 10.63
C GLN A 190 -26.86 2.56 10.04
N PRO A 191 -27.42 3.69 10.50
CA PRO A 191 -26.94 5.01 10.09
C PRO A 191 -25.45 5.17 10.35
N GLY A 192 -24.73 5.62 9.33
CA GLY A 192 -23.28 5.79 9.38
C GLY A 192 -22.65 5.87 8.01
N THR A 193 -21.33 5.82 7.99
CA THR A 193 -20.52 5.80 6.78
C THR A 193 -19.64 4.57 6.78
N THR A 194 -19.59 3.86 5.64
CA THR A 194 -18.64 2.78 5.40
C THR A 194 -18.09 2.88 4.00
N TYR A 195 -17.12 2.02 3.68
CA TYR A 195 -16.52 1.91 2.37
C TYR A 195 -16.67 0.49 1.85
N VAL A 196 -16.83 0.37 0.55
CA VAL A 196 -16.98 -0.95 -0.10
C VAL A 196 -16.11 -1.01 -1.34
N GLN A 197 -15.59 -2.19 -1.62
CA GLN A 197 -14.96 -2.52 -2.89
C GLN A 197 -15.84 -3.49 -3.64
N LYS A 198 -16.03 -3.24 -4.92
CA LYS A 198 -16.82 -4.05 -5.84
C LYS A 198 -15.89 -4.59 -6.94
N LEU A 199 -15.63 -5.88 -6.91
CA LEU A 199 -14.91 -6.60 -7.97
C LEU A 199 -15.91 -7.12 -9.00
N ASN A 200 -15.74 -6.75 -10.26
CA ASN A 200 -16.39 -7.39 -11.39
C ASN A 200 -15.51 -8.57 -11.84
N THR A 201 -16.05 -9.79 -11.72
CA THR A 201 -15.29 -11.01 -12.06
C THR A 201 -15.16 -11.26 -13.56
N ALA A 202 -15.96 -10.57 -14.40
CA ALA A 202 -15.91 -10.74 -15.84
C ALA A 202 -14.68 -10.07 -16.49
N ASP A 203 -14.29 -8.91 -15.98
CA ASP A 203 -13.16 -8.14 -16.48
C ASP A 203 -12.05 -7.93 -15.43
N ASN A 204 -12.23 -8.49 -14.22
CA ASN A 204 -11.33 -8.39 -13.09
C ASN A 204 -11.04 -6.93 -12.66
N THR A 205 -12.02 -6.03 -12.84
CA THR A 205 -11.90 -4.64 -12.40
C THR A 205 -12.48 -4.46 -11.01
N THR A 206 -11.78 -3.69 -10.17
CA THR A 206 -12.25 -3.32 -8.83
C THR A 206 -12.56 -1.83 -8.77
N LYS A 207 -13.69 -1.47 -8.18
CA LYS A 207 -14.07 -0.09 -7.87
C LYS A 207 -14.37 0.04 -6.40
N ALA A 208 -13.97 1.16 -5.80
CA ALA A 208 -14.26 1.46 -4.41
C ALA A 208 -15.33 2.56 -4.32
N TYR A 209 -16.21 2.46 -3.33
CA TYR A 209 -17.30 3.41 -3.11
C TYR A 209 -17.41 3.79 -1.63
N LYS A 210 -17.81 5.02 -1.39
CA LYS A 210 -18.32 5.44 -0.10
C LYS A 210 -19.80 5.10 -0.01
N VAL A 211 -20.24 4.52 1.11
CA VAL A 211 -21.65 4.22 1.40
C VAL A 211 -22.07 5.05 2.60
N GLU A 212 -23.12 5.84 2.44
CA GLU A 212 -23.76 6.58 3.51
C GLU A 212 -25.13 5.97 3.80
N VAL A 213 -25.34 5.49 5.01
CA VAL A 213 -26.62 4.98 5.48
C VAL A 213 -27.25 6.06 6.35
N VAL A 214 -28.48 6.43 6.00
CA VAL A 214 -29.31 7.42 6.72
C VAL A 214 -30.52 6.76 7.36
N GLU A 215 -31.20 7.44 8.27
CA GLU A 215 -32.43 6.96 8.92
C GLU A 215 -33.62 6.78 7.96
#